data_21c3221c213ca9f3101b1216ca612f79
#
_entry.id   21c3221c213ca9f3101b1216ca612f79
#
_cell.length_a   1.000
_cell.length_b   1.000
_cell.length_c   1.000
_cell.angle_alpha   90.00
_cell.angle_beta   90.00
_cell.angle_gamma   90.00
#
_symmetry.space_group_name_H-M   'P 1'
#
loop_
_entity.id
_entity.type
_entity.pdbx_description
1 polymer ?
#
loop_
_entity_poly.entity_id
_entity_poly.type
_entity_poly.pdbx_seq_one_letter_code
_entity_poly.pdbx_strand_id
1 'polypeptide(L)' 'MNNSHADIVTMLDELNLPLAAERLAEILNGPELGNYSPQQLLRDVIEPQYIETMNKR' A
#
# COMPACT_ATOMS: atom_id res chain seq x y z
N MET A 1 -16.70 11.15 -7.40
CA MET A 1 -16.29 10.98 -7.06
C MET A 1 -15.40 10.58 -6.50
N ASN A 2 -15.27 9.98 -6.04
CA ASN A 2 -14.40 9.73 -5.35
C ASN A 2 -13.55 8.72 -5.62
N ASN A 3 -12.42 8.86 -5.81
CA ASN A 3 -11.45 8.00 -6.05
C ASN A 3 -10.72 7.80 -4.83
N SER A 4 -11.28 7.22 -3.80
CA SER A 4 -10.61 7.05 -2.53
C SER A 4 -9.39 6.15 -2.66
N HIS A 5 -9.40 5.18 -3.58
CA HIS A 5 -8.22 4.34 -3.79
C HIS A 5 -7.04 5.16 -4.29
N ALA A 6 -7.29 5.99 -5.30
CA ALA A 6 -6.23 6.83 -5.83
C ALA A 6 -5.76 7.83 -4.79
N ASP A 7 -6.67 8.31 -3.95
CA ASP A 7 -6.32 9.25 -2.91
C ASP A 7 -5.37 8.63 -1.90
N ILE A 8 -5.64 7.38 -1.49
CA ILE A 8 -4.79 6.70 -0.52
C ILE A 8 -3.40 6.47 -1.09
N VAL A 9 -3.33 6.03 -2.34
CA VAL A 9 -2.04 5.81 -2.99
C VAL A 9 -1.26 7.11 -3.06
N THR A 10 -1.93 8.20 -3.42
CA THR A 10 -1.29 9.51 -3.51
C THR A 10 -0.77 9.96 -2.15
N MET A 11 -1.58 9.77 -1.11
CA MET A 11 -1.16 10.16 0.23
C MET A 11 0.06 9.39 0.70
N LEU A 12 0.10 8.10 0.42
CA LEU A 12 1.27 7.30 0.77
C LEU A 12 2.51 7.79 0.05
N ASP A 13 2.35 8.12 -1.22
CA ASP A 13 3.47 8.60 -1.99
C ASP A 13 3.98 9.93 -1.45
N GLU A 14 3.07 10.80 -1.07
CA GLU A 14 3.45 12.11 -0.53
C GLU A 14 4.08 12.00 0.86
N LEU A 15 3.79 10.93 1.57
CA LEU A 15 4.43 10.69 2.86
C LEU A 15 5.79 10.04 2.70
N ASN A 16 6.27 9.91 1.47
CA ASN A 16 7.54 9.28 1.17
C ASN A 16 7.51 7.79 1.48
N LEU A 17 6.40 7.16 1.16
CA LEU A 17 6.23 5.72 1.31
C LEU A 17 5.94 5.10 -0.05
N PRO A 18 6.86 5.25 -1.01
CA PRO A 18 6.59 4.82 -2.39
C PRO A 18 6.38 3.31 -2.53
N LEU A 19 7.05 2.51 -1.72
CA LEU A 19 6.87 1.06 -1.81
C LEU A 19 5.50 0.66 -1.31
N ALA A 20 5.02 1.30 -0.25
CA ALA A 20 3.68 1.05 0.23
C ALA A 20 2.64 1.49 -0.79
N ALA A 21 2.86 2.65 -1.41
CA ALA A 21 1.94 3.15 -2.43
C ALA A 21 1.87 2.19 -3.61
N GLU A 22 3.01 1.72 -4.07
CA GLU A 22 3.07 0.82 -5.21
C GLU A 22 2.39 -0.51 -4.89
N ARG A 23 2.66 -1.05 -3.71
CA ARG A 23 2.07 -2.31 -3.31
C ARG A 23 0.55 -2.20 -3.18
N LEU A 24 0.08 -1.10 -2.60
CA LEU A 24 -1.36 -0.89 -2.48
C LEU A 24 -2.01 -0.81 -3.85
N ALA A 25 -1.40 -0.08 -4.78
CA ALA A 25 -1.95 0.02 -6.12
C ALA A 25 -2.05 -1.35 -6.79
N GLU A 26 -1.04 -2.20 -6.61
CA GLU A 26 -1.07 -3.55 -7.16
C GLU A 26 -2.22 -4.35 -6.59
N ILE A 27 -2.42 -4.29 -5.28
CA ILE A 27 -3.47 -5.05 -4.63
C ILE A 27 -4.85 -4.56 -5.06
N LEU A 28 -5.02 -3.25 -5.10
CA LEU A 28 -6.32 -2.69 -5.46
C LEU A 28 -6.73 -3.01 -6.90
N ASN A 29 -5.75 -3.17 -7.77
CA ASN A 29 -6.03 -3.50 -9.16
C ASN A 29 -5.98 -5.00 -9.44
N GLY A 30 -5.68 -5.79 -8.43
CA GLY A 30 -5.56 -7.23 -8.60
C GLY A 30 -6.86 -7.95 -8.30
N PRO A 31 -6.95 -9.22 -8.74
CA PRO A 31 -8.16 -10.01 -8.53
C PRO A 31 -8.33 -10.50 -7.11
N GLU A 32 -7.31 -10.38 -6.29
CA GLU A 32 -7.35 -10.95 -4.96
C GLU A 32 -7.78 -9.99 -3.87
N LEU A 33 -8.18 -8.79 -4.26
CA LEU A 33 -8.55 -7.79 -3.27
C LEU A 33 -9.65 -8.31 -2.34
N GLY A 34 -10.60 -9.04 -2.87
CA GLY A 34 -11.70 -9.55 -2.07
C GLY A 34 -11.29 -10.62 -1.07
N ASN A 35 -10.09 -11.18 -1.21
CA ASN A 35 -9.60 -12.21 -0.31
C ASN A 35 -8.82 -11.65 0.86
N TYR A 36 -8.60 -10.34 0.89
CA TYR A 36 -7.84 -9.76 1.97
C TYR A 36 -8.72 -9.34 3.12
N SER A 37 -8.33 -9.69 4.33
CA SER A 37 -8.93 -9.08 5.50
C SER A 37 -8.29 -7.70 5.67
N PRO A 38 -8.94 -6.79 6.40
CA PRO A 38 -8.33 -5.47 6.61
C PRO A 38 -6.93 -5.53 7.19
N GLN A 39 -6.70 -6.45 8.11
CA GLN A 39 -5.39 -6.56 8.73
C GLN A 39 -4.35 -7.07 7.75
N GLN A 40 -4.71 -8.06 6.93
CA GLN A 40 -3.80 -8.57 5.93
C GLN A 40 -3.46 -7.52 4.89
N LEU A 41 -4.45 -6.75 4.48
CA LEU A 41 -4.25 -5.71 3.51
C LEU A 41 -3.25 -4.68 4.02
N LEU A 42 -3.46 -4.21 5.24
CA LEU A 42 -2.56 -3.23 5.83
C LEU A 42 -1.15 -3.77 5.96
N ARG A 43 -1.04 -5.01 6.41
CA ARG A 43 0.28 -5.60 6.59
C ARG A 43 1.01 -5.73 5.26
N ASP A 44 0.32 -6.24 4.23
CA ASP A 44 0.96 -6.43 2.93
C ASP A 44 1.38 -5.10 2.31
N VAL A 45 0.65 -4.04 2.58
CA VAL A 45 0.98 -2.73 2.04
C VAL A 45 2.18 -2.13 2.78
N ILE A 46 2.20 -2.27 4.09
CA ILE A 46 3.21 -1.62 4.92
C ILE A 46 4.52 -2.39 4.96
N GLU A 47 4.45 -3.71 4.89
CA GLU A 47 5.63 -4.55 5.10
C GLU A 47 6.79 -4.23 4.15
N PRO A 48 6.58 -4.09 2.85
CA PRO A 48 7.70 -3.77 1.96
C PRO A 48 8.38 -2.46 2.34
N GLN A 49 7.59 -1.49 2.73
CA GLN A 49 8.14 -0.19 3.13
C GLN A 49 8.89 -0.31 4.45
N TYR A 50 8.35 -1.10 5.37
CA TYR A 50 9.00 -1.33 6.65
C TYR A 50 10.37 -1.98 6.45
N ILE A 51 10.43 -3.02 5.62
CA ILE A 51 11.69 -3.72 5.37
C ILE A 51 12.70 -2.78 4.73
N GLU A 52 12.27 -2.01 3.75
CA GLU A 52 13.16 -1.06 3.09
C GLU A 52 13.71 -0.04 4.08
N THR A 53 12.84 0.49 4.92
CA THR A 53 13.25 1.49 5.89
C THR A 53 14.24 0.92 6.90
N MET A 54 13.97 -0.31 7.36
CA MET A 54 14.86 -0.95 8.32
C MET A 54 16.22 -1.27 7.71
N ASN A 55 16.24 -1.64 6.44
CA ASN A 55 17.48 -1.96 5.78
C ASN A 55 18.38 -0.76 5.56
N LYS A 56 17.82 0.43 5.59
CA LYS A 56 18.61 1.64 5.42
C LYS A 56 19.23 2.14 6.71
N ARG A 57 18.89 1.52 7.81
CA ARG A 57 19.47 1.90 9.10
C ARG A 57 20.69 1.06 9.41
#